data_93de75456ed692723e4913cd416ed155
#
_entry.id   93de75456ed692723e4913cd416ed155
#
_cell.length_a   1.000
_cell.length_b   1.000
_cell.length_c   1.000
_cell.angle_alpha   90.00
_cell.angle_beta   90.00
_cell.angle_gamma   90.00
#
_symmetry.space_group_name_H-M   'P 1'
#
loop_
_entity.id
_entity.type
_entity.pdbx_description
1 polymer ?
#
loop_
_entity_poly.entity_id
_entity_poly.type
_entity_poly.pdbx_seq_one_letter_code
_entity_poly.pdbx_strand_id
1 'polypeptide(L)'
;MLTICTPTYNREYLLHDLYKSLCNQTVNDFEWIIIDDGSTDDTEKTVNKWITVRNDFPIIYIKKENGGKHTALNIGIEEAKGDFFIIVDSDDYLSEDAVEIIHREFEKLPEAKYAGIGFNKIFENGDIVGKTFSGIYVDASNLERSKYSIEGDKAEVFFTKVIKKYRFPVFENERFLTEALLWNRIANDGYKIRWINKGFYVCRYQENGLSMNNSDLKSYEGYSLYIKELLTYNQISMIEKIKWLGVYSYLCHQNGISDRETSEKIEISKLLVFFSRILYKLKSIGSENARKKKLRI
;
A
#
# COMPACT_ATOMS: atom_id res chain seq x y z
N MET A 1 5.13 -21.68 -3.42
CA MET A 1 5.01 -20.79 -4.61
C MET A 1 4.54 -19.40 -4.18
N LEU A 2 5.10 -18.32 -4.77
CA LEU A 2 4.71 -16.92 -4.55
C LEU A 2 3.79 -16.43 -5.66
N THR A 3 2.74 -15.69 -5.36
CA THR A 3 1.98 -14.89 -6.34
C THR A 3 2.47 -13.45 -6.31
N ILE A 4 2.98 -12.96 -7.42
CA ILE A 4 3.31 -11.54 -7.65
C ILE A 4 2.14 -10.93 -8.41
N CYS A 5 1.46 -9.96 -7.80
CA CYS A 5 0.29 -9.27 -8.38
C CYS A 5 0.64 -7.85 -8.76
N THR A 6 0.46 -7.49 -10.03
CA THR A 6 0.73 -6.16 -10.57
C THR A 6 -0.55 -5.54 -11.12
N PRO A 7 -1.15 -4.57 -10.42
CA PRO A 7 -2.18 -3.73 -11.02
C PRO A 7 -1.53 -2.73 -11.98
N THR A 8 -2.11 -2.56 -13.17
CA THR A 8 -1.60 -1.62 -14.19
C THR A 8 -2.73 -0.86 -14.88
N TYR A 9 -2.44 0.37 -15.31
CA TYR A 9 -3.35 1.20 -16.11
C TYR A 9 -2.57 2.21 -16.92
N ASN A 10 -2.55 2.05 -18.27
CA ASN A 10 -1.83 2.93 -19.20
C ASN A 10 -0.35 3.14 -18.82
N ARG A 11 0.36 2.05 -18.50
CA ARG A 11 1.76 2.06 -18.05
C ARG A 11 2.62 1.00 -18.76
N GLU A 12 2.31 0.71 -20.01
CA GLU A 12 3.03 -0.29 -20.82
C GLU A 12 4.55 -0.09 -20.73
N TYR A 13 5.00 1.15 -20.91
CA TYR A 13 6.41 1.50 -20.93
C TYR A 13 7.16 1.24 -19.60
N LEU A 14 6.46 1.17 -18.47
CA LEU A 14 7.04 0.90 -17.15
C LEU A 14 7.13 -0.59 -16.84
N LEU A 15 6.19 -1.40 -17.37
CA LEU A 15 6.13 -2.84 -17.11
C LEU A 15 7.36 -3.61 -17.60
N HIS A 16 8.11 -3.09 -18.57
CA HIS A 16 9.30 -3.74 -19.09
C HIS A 16 10.39 -3.98 -18.06
N ASP A 17 10.62 -3.02 -17.17
CA ASP A 17 11.64 -3.15 -16.13
C ASP A 17 11.23 -4.19 -15.08
N LEU A 18 9.95 -4.20 -14.70
CA LEU A 18 9.41 -5.24 -13.82
C LEU A 18 9.54 -6.62 -14.48
N TYR A 19 9.08 -6.80 -15.74
CA TYR A 19 9.22 -8.05 -16.47
C TYR A 19 10.68 -8.55 -16.50
N LYS A 20 11.62 -7.66 -16.84
CA LYS A 20 13.03 -8.01 -16.85
C LYS A 20 13.54 -8.45 -15.48
N SER A 21 13.11 -7.78 -14.40
CA SER A 21 13.51 -8.15 -13.03
C SER A 21 12.97 -9.51 -12.62
N LEU A 22 11.78 -9.90 -13.11
CA LEU A 22 11.19 -11.22 -12.88
C LEU A 22 11.89 -12.31 -13.69
N CYS A 23 12.31 -12.03 -14.93
CA CYS A 23 13.12 -12.95 -15.72
C CYS A 23 14.50 -13.23 -15.12
N ASN A 24 15.03 -12.31 -14.31
CA ASN A 24 16.34 -12.41 -13.67
C ASN A 24 16.30 -13.00 -12.25
N GLN A 25 15.15 -13.49 -11.77
CA GLN A 25 15.06 -14.06 -10.42
C GLN A 25 15.91 -15.33 -10.30
N THR A 26 16.61 -15.47 -9.17
CA THR A 26 17.43 -16.67 -8.86
C THR A 26 16.57 -17.90 -8.60
N VAL A 27 15.29 -17.73 -8.24
CA VAL A 27 14.30 -18.77 -7.97
C VAL A 27 13.01 -18.47 -8.72
N ASN A 28 12.52 -19.43 -9.52
CA ASN A 28 11.33 -19.29 -10.37
C ASN A 28 10.06 -19.91 -9.77
N ASP A 29 10.02 -20.15 -8.46
CA ASP A 29 8.82 -20.68 -7.77
C ASP A 29 7.80 -19.57 -7.48
N PHE A 30 7.36 -18.90 -8.55
CA PHE A 30 6.32 -17.86 -8.49
C PHE A 30 5.45 -17.83 -9.75
N GLU A 31 4.28 -17.22 -9.65
CA GLU A 31 3.44 -16.80 -10.78
C GLU A 31 3.34 -15.27 -10.79
N TRP A 32 3.21 -14.68 -11.97
CA TRP A 32 2.97 -13.25 -12.14
C TRP A 32 1.57 -12.99 -12.68
N ILE A 33 0.73 -12.35 -11.88
CA ILE A 33 -0.63 -11.96 -12.23
C ILE A 33 -0.65 -10.47 -12.53
N ILE A 34 -0.96 -10.08 -13.76
CA ILE A 34 -1.11 -8.71 -14.21
C ILE A 34 -2.59 -8.41 -14.33
N ILE A 35 -3.09 -7.47 -13.52
CA ILE A 35 -4.47 -7.00 -13.60
C ILE A 35 -4.48 -5.64 -14.28
N ASP A 36 -4.92 -5.63 -15.53
CA ASP A 36 -5.08 -4.42 -16.33
C ASP A 36 -6.43 -3.75 -16.04
N ASP A 37 -6.37 -2.60 -15.40
CA ASP A 37 -7.53 -1.80 -15.00
C ASP A 37 -8.10 -0.97 -16.17
N GLY A 38 -8.19 -1.58 -17.37
CA GLY A 38 -8.82 -0.99 -18.54
C GLY A 38 -7.89 -0.10 -19.38
N SER A 39 -6.62 -0.49 -19.55
CA SER A 39 -5.66 0.25 -20.37
C SER A 39 -6.13 0.39 -21.83
N THR A 40 -5.76 1.52 -22.41
CA THR A 40 -6.01 1.89 -23.81
C THR A 40 -4.73 2.04 -24.63
N ASP A 41 -3.57 1.90 -23.98
CA ASP A 41 -2.26 1.86 -24.61
C ASP A 41 -1.91 0.42 -25.08
N ASP A 42 -0.65 0.19 -25.45
CA ASP A 42 -0.19 -1.14 -25.93
C ASP A 42 0.03 -2.18 -24.79
N THR A 43 -0.44 -1.95 -23.54
CA THR A 43 -0.26 -2.87 -22.40
C THR A 43 -0.66 -4.30 -22.75
N GLU A 44 -1.88 -4.51 -23.25
CA GLU A 44 -2.40 -5.83 -23.59
C GLU A 44 -1.55 -6.53 -24.65
N LYS A 45 -1.17 -5.82 -25.70
CA LYS A 45 -0.33 -6.34 -26.78
C LYS A 45 1.07 -6.74 -26.31
N THR A 46 1.65 -5.93 -25.44
CA THR A 46 2.98 -6.17 -24.87
C THR A 46 2.97 -7.38 -23.94
N VAL A 47 2.00 -7.47 -23.02
CA VAL A 47 1.91 -8.62 -22.11
C VAL A 47 1.62 -9.91 -22.84
N ASN A 48 0.73 -9.90 -23.87
CA ASN A 48 0.46 -11.07 -24.69
C ASN A 48 1.70 -11.57 -25.44
N LYS A 49 2.63 -10.69 -25.85
CA LYS A 49 3.92 -11.13 -26.40
C LYS A 49 4.76 -11.87 -25.35
N TRP A 50 4.81 -11.39 -24.10
CA TRP A 50 5.55 -12.07 -23.04
C TRP A 50 4.95 -13.44 -22.72
N ILE A 51 3.64 -13.60 -22.72
CA ILE A 51 2.96 -14.89 -22.50
C ILE A 51 3.34 -15.91 -23.58
N THR A 52 3.56 -15.48 -24.83
CA THR A 52 3.93 -16.37 -25.94
C THR A 52 5.40 -16.77 -25.95
N VAL A 53 6.26 -16.05 -25.25
CA VAL A 53 7.66 -16.41 -25.07
C VAL A 53 7.77 -17.48 -23.98
N ARG A 54 8.70 -18.41 -24.12
CA ARG A 54 8.96 -19.39 -23.05
C ARG A 54 9.55 -18.67 -21.84
N ASN A 55 8.76 -18.59 -20.77
CA ASN A 55 9.19 -18.10 -19.47
C ASN A 55 9.39 -19.26 -18.51
N ASP A 56 10.26 -19.08 -17.51
CA ASP A 56 10.47 -20.07 -16.44
C ASP A 56 9.39 -19.95 -15.32
N PHE A 57 8.44 -19.05 -15.49
CA PHE A 57 7.30 -18.83 -14.59
C PHE A 57 6.02 -18.51 -15.36
N PRO A 58 4.83 -18.84 -14.82
CA PRO A 58 3.54 -18.48 -15.41
C PRO A 58 3.27 -16.98 -15.40
N ILE A 59 2.75 -16.45 -16.52
CA ILE A 59 2.22 -15.08 -16.60
C ILE A 59 0.72 -15.17 -16.87
N ILE A 60 -0.08 -14.57 -16.00
CA ILE A 60 -1.53 -14.51 -16.10
C ILE A 60 -1.93 -13.04 -16.33
N TYR A 61 -2.67 -12.77 -17.40
CA TYR A 61 -3.17 -11.45 -17.74
C TYR A 61 -4.68 -11.41 -17.67
N ILE A 62 -5.20 -10.46 -16.90
CA ILE A 62 -6.65 -10.24 -16.74
C ILE A 62 -6.93 -8.76 -16.97
N LYS A 63 -7.74 -8.46 -17.98
CA LYS A 63 -8.23 -7.09 -18.25
C LYS A 63 -9.64 -6.91 -17.71
N LYS A 64 -9.89 -5.76 -17.11
CA LYS A 64 -11.19 -5.35 -16.56
C LYS A 64 -11.53 -3.91 -16.96
N GLU A 65 -12.77 -3.52 -16.75
CA GLU A 65 -13.16 -2.11 -16.82
C GLU A 65 -12.46 -1.28 -15.74
N ASN A 66 -12.09 -0.04 -16.06
CA ASN A 66 -11.37 0.83 -15.13
C ASN A 66 -12.20 1.15 -13.89
N GLY A 67 -11.74 0.68 -12.75
CA GLY A 67 -12.37 0.85 -11.43
C GLY A 67 -11.39 1.25 -10.32
N GLY A 68 -10.11 1.44 -10.66
CA GLY A 68 -9.04 1.80 -9.73
C GLY A 68 -8.25 0.62 -9.16
N LYS A 69 -7.03 0.91 -8.69
CA LYS A 69 -6.04 -0.07 -8.19
C LYS A 69 -6.65 -1.09 -7.22
N HIS A 70 -7.46 -0.64 -6.27
CA HIS A 70 -8.07 -1.50 -5.24
C HIS A 70 -9.02 -2.55 -5.84
N THR A 71 -9.72 -2.24 -6.93
CA THR A 71 -10.59 -3.21 -7.63
C THR A 71 -9.78 -4.24 -8.40
N ALA A 72 -8.65 -3.83 -8.98
CA ALA A 72 -7.69 -4.73 -9.61
C ALA A 72 -7.06 -5.66 -8.57
N LEU A 73 -6.69 -5.15 -7.40
CA LEU A 73 -6.16 -5.95 -6.30
C LEU A 73 -7.17 -6.99 -5.79
N ASN A 74 -8.47 -6.68 -5.73
CA ASN A 74 -9.49 -7.66 -5.37
C ASN A 74 -9.47 -8.89 -6.30
N ILE A 75 -9.31 -8.67 -7.61
CA ILE A 75 -9.22 -9.76 -8.60
C ILE A 75 -7.89 -10.51 -8.42
N GLY A 76 -6.78 -9.79 -8.29
CA GLY A 76 -5.47 -10.43 -8.12
C GLY A 76 -5.39 -11.29 -6.86
N ILE A 77 -6.01 -10.87 -5.75
CA ILE A 77 -6.10 -11.66 -4.52
C ILE A 77 -6.96 -12.91 -4.74
N GLU A 78 -8.09 -12.79 -5.45
CA GLU A 78 -8.99 -13.91 -5.73
C GLU A 78 -8.32 -14.98 -6.61
N GLU A 79 -7.62 -14.56 -7.65
CA GLU A 79 -6.95 -15.43 -8.63
C GLU A 79 -5.62 -16.03 -8.15
N ALA A 80 -5.03 -15.50 -7.08
CA ALA A 80 -3.76 -15.96 -6.54
C ALA A 80 -3.77 -17.44 -6.18
N LYS A 81 -2.80 -18.21 -6.71
CA LYS A 81 -2.62 -19.66 -6.46
C LYS A 81 -1.43 -19.98 -5.56
N GLY A 82 -0.50 -19.02 -5.40
CA GLY A 82 0.65 -19.17 -4.52
C GLY A 82 0.26 -19.21 -3.03
N ASP A 83 1.12 -19.78 -2.22
CA ASP A 83 0.97 -19.79 -0.76
C ASP A 83 1.17 -18.39 -0.16
N PHE A 84 1.95 -17.57 -0.86
CA PHE A 84 2.30 -16.20 -0.51
C PHE A 84 1.87 -15.25 -1.60
N PHE A 85 1.55 -14.02 -1.21
CA PHE A 85 1.04 -12.98 -2.10
C PHE A 85 1.77 -11.66 -1.84
N ILE A 86 2.31 -11.05 -2.90
CA ILE A 86 2.90 -9.70 -2.87
C ILE A 86 2.30 -8.83 -3.96
N ILE A 87 2.10 -7.55 -3.64
CA ILE A 87 1.77 -6.53 -4.62
C ILE A 87 3.07 -5.90 -5.10
N VAL A 88 3.28 -5.87 -6.43
CA VAL A 88 4.38 -5.12 -7.04
C VAL A 88 3.79 -4.14 -8.03
N ASP A 89 4.02 -2.85 -7.78
CA ASP A 89 3.51 -1.77 -8.62
C ASP A 89 4.16 -1.78 -10.00
N SER A 90 3.43 -1.37 -11.02
CA SER A 90 3.87 -1.43 -12.42
C SER A 90 5.08 -0.55 -12.76
N ASP A 91 5.41 0.41 -11.91
CA ASP A 91 6.55 1.33 -12.02
C ASP A 91 7.76 0.95 -11.16
N ASP A 92 7.64 -0.15 -10.39
CA ASP A 92 8.66 -0.66 -9.48
C ASP A 92 9.24 -1.99 -10.00
N TYR A 93 10.30 -2.50 -9.36
CA TYR A 93 10.87 -3.79 -9.70
C TYR A 93 11.53 -4.48 -8.48
N LEU A 94 11.90 -5.75 -8.63
CA LEU A 94 12.48 -6.57 -7.57
C LEU A 94 13.98 -6.80 -7.82
N SER A 95 14.78 -6.96 -6.74
CA SER A 95 16.15 -7.48 -6.87
C SER A 95 16.13 -8.94 -7.33
N GLU A 96 17.23 -9.43 -7.90
CA GLU A 96 17.33 -10.76 -8.50
C GLU A 96 17.12 -11.89 -7.46
N ASP A 97 17.37 -11.64 -6.18
CA ASP A 97 17.23 -12.58 -5.06
C ASP A 97 15.91 -12.43 -4.27
N ALA A 98 14.96 -11.62 -4.75
CA ALA A 98 13.74 -11.28 -4.01
C ALA A 98 12.89 -12.51 -3.69
N VAL A 99 12.61 -13.36 -4.68
CA VAL A 99 11.79 -14.56 -4.49
C VAL A 99 12.48 -15.55 -3.53
N GLU A 100 13.79 -15.75 -3.66
CA GLU A 100 14.58 -16.58 -2.76
C GLU A 100 14.51 -16.06 -1.30
N ILE A 101 14.66 -14.74 -1.11
CA ILE A 101 14.57 -14.12 0.22
C ILE A 101 13.20 -14.36 0.82
N ILE A 102 12.12 -14.16 0.08
CA ILE A 102 10.76 -14.34 0.55
C ILE A 102 10.58 -15.80 1.02
N HIS A 103 10.88 -16.78 0.18
CA HIS A 103 10.74 -18.18 0.55
C HIS A 103 11.53 -18.53 1.80
N ARG A 104 12.81 -18.17 1.88
CA ARG A 104 13.67 -18.44 3.02
C ARG A 104 13.18 -17.83 4.33
N GLU A 105 12.60 -16.63 4.28
CA GLU A 105 12.11 -15.98 5.50
C GLU A 105 10.74 -16.55 5.94
N PHE A 106 9.88 -17.00 5.00
CA PHE A 106 8.63 -17.68 5.34
C PHE A 106 8.85 -19.06 5.97
N GLU A 107 9.90 -19.81 5.59
CA GLU A 107 10.26 -21.08 6.23
C GLU A 107 10.53 -20.93 7.75
N LYS A 108 10.95 -19.74 8.18
CA LYS A 108 11.26 -19.42 9.59
C LYS A 108 10.05 -18.84 10.34
N LEU A 109 8.93 -18.58 9.66
CA LEU A 109 7.79 -17.89 10.24
C LEU A 109 6.74 -18.91 10.73
N PRO A 110 6.43 -18.95 12.06
CA PRO A 110 5.31 -19.76 12.55
C PRO A 110 3.98 -19.17 12.08
N GLU A 111 3.19 -19.94 11.32
CA GLU A 111 1.96 -19.44 10.68
C GLU A 111 0.87 -18.92 11.63
N ALA A 112 0.77 -19.48 12.84
CA ALA A 112 -0.45 -19.42 13.66
C ALA A 112 -0.94 -18.00 14.06
N LYS A 113 -0.08 -16.97 13.99
CA LYS A 113 -0.42 -15.60 14.43
C LYS A 113 0.05 -14.51 13.46
N TYR A 114 0.61 -14.92 12.33
CA TYR A 114 1.16 -13.97 11.37
C TYR A 114 0.29 -13.91 10.12
N ALA A 115 0.09 -12.67 9.62
CA ALA A 115 -0.48 -12.46 8.30
C ALA A 115 0.57 -12.66 7.22
N GLY A 116 1.85 -12.44 7.54
CA GLY A 116 2.94 -12.48 6.59
C GLY A 116 4.21 -11.80 7.11
N ILE A 117 5.04 -11.38 6.17
CA ILE A 117 6.32 -10.71 6.40
C ILE A 117 6.33 -9.37 5.69
N GLY A 118 6.87 -8.33 6.33
CA GLY A 118 7.08 -7.02 5.74
C GLY A 118 8.57 -6.73 5.55
N PHE A 119 8.93 -6.15 4.41
CA PHE A 119 10.30 -5.76 4.08
C PHE A 119 10.38 -4.26 3.77
N ASN A 120 11.57 -3.71 3.78
CA ASN A 120 11.75 -2.34 3.33
C ASN A 120 11.62 -2.26 1.80
N LYS A 121 10.92 -1.23 1.31
CA LYS A 121 11.15 -0.75 -0.05
C LYS A 121 12.39 0.14 -0.04
N ILE A 122 13.14 0.13 -1.12
CA ILE A 122 14.38 0.89 -1.28
C ILE A 122 14.33 1.70 -2.56
N PHE A 123 15.09 2.77 -2.63
CA PHE A 123 15.37 3.50 -3.86
C PHE A 123 16.50 2.81 -4.65
N GLU A 124 16.70 3.19 -5.91
CA GLU A 124 17.78 2.66 -6.77
C GLU A 124 19.20 2.88 -6.19
N ASN A 125 19.37 3.89 -5.36
CA ASN A 125 20.64 4.16 -4.65
C ASN A 125 20.82 3.31 -3.37
N GLY A 126 19.84 2.44 -3.05
CA GLY A 126 19.85 1.58 -1.87
C GLY A 126 19.29 2.22 -0.58
N ASP A 127 18.91 3.49 -0.60
CA ASP A 127 18.31 4.15 0.55
C ASP A 127 16.91 3.57 0.85
N ILE A 128 16.58 3.44 2.14
CA ILE A 128 15.28 2.92 2.56
C ILE A 128 14.20 3.97 2.37
N VAL A 129 13.04 3.56 1.83
CA VAL A 129 11.85 4.40 1.76
C VAL A 129 11.26 4.58 3.17
N GLY A 130 11.22 5.83 3.63
CA GLY A 130 10.77 6.18 4.98
C GLY A 130 11.79 5.84 6.05
N LYS A 131 11.35 5.15 7.13
CA LYS A 131 12.20 4.76 8.25
C LYS A 131 12.03 3.28 8.59
N THR A 132 13.01 2.74 9.29
CA THR A 132 13.02 1.37 9.80
C THR A 132 13.58 1.33 11.22
N PHE A 133 13.39 0.21 11.90
CA PHE A 133 13.88 -0.08 13.24
C PHE A 133 15.35 -0.53 13.23
N SER A 134 15.96 -0.58 14.42
CA SER A 134 17.28 -1.19 14.62
C SER A 134 17.14 -2.69 14.87
N GLY A 135 18.06 -3.49 14.31
CA GLY A 135 18.06 -4.95 14.43
C GLY A 135 17.60 -5.67 13.17
N ILE A 136 17.45 -6.99 13.27
CA ILE A 136 17.18 -7.86 12.12
C ILE A 136 15.70 -7.90 11.79
N TYR A 137 14.84 -8.10 12.81
CA TYR A 137 13.38 -8.11 12.65
C TYR A 137 12.66 -7.61 13.90
N VAL A 138 11.39 -7.27 13.72
CA VAL A 138 10.42 -6.99 14.79
C VAL A 138 9.06 -7.56 14.43
N ASP A 139 8.36 -8.13 15.40
CA ASP A 139 7.01 -8.68 15.25
C ASP A 139 5.99 -7.67 15.77
N ALA A 140 5.28 -7.01 14.83
CA ALA A 140 4.29 -6.00 15.15
C ALA A 140 3.11 -6.07 14.17
N SER A 141 1.92 -5.69 14.61
CA SER A 141 0.78 -5.51 13.70
C SER A 141 0.97 -4.23 12.85
N ASN A 142 0.21 -4.11 11.76
CA ASN A 142 0.24 -2.87 10.95
C ASN A 142 -0.16 -1.64 11.78
N LEU A 143 -1.06 -1.79 12.77
CA LEU A 143 -1.50 -0.71 13.66
C LEU A 143 -0.44 -0.27 14.69
N GLU A 144 0.64 -1.03 14.83
CA GLU A 144 1.72 -0.76 15.78
C GLU A 144 3.00 -0.23 15.11
N ARG A 145 3.00 -0.02 13.78
CA ARG A 145 4.19 0.39 13.02
C ARG A 145 4.89 1.62 13.61
N SER A 146 4.12 2.63 14.06
CA SER A 146 4.66 3.86 14.64
C SER A 146 5.48 3.63 15.91
N LYS A 147 5.12 2.63 16.73
CA LYS A 147 5.85 2.26 17.97
C LYS A 147 7.26 1.74 17.68
N TYR A 148 7.47 1.19 16.49
CA TYR A 148 8.72 0.56 16.07
C TYR A 148 9.46 1.35 14.99
N SER A 149 9.06 2.60 14.73
CA SER A 149 9.66 3.46 13.70
C SER A 149 9.58 2.86 12.28
N ILE A 150 8.55 2.06 11.99
CA ILE A 150 8.29 1.52 10.65
C ILE A 150 7.46 2.55 9.90
N GLU A 151 8.11 3.44 9.16
CA GLU A 151 7.47 4.54 8.44
C GLU A 151 7.67 4.39 6.92
N GLY A 152 6.79 5.02 6.15
CA GLY A 152 6.80 4.98 4.67
C GLY A 152 6.27 3.66 4.12
N ASP A 153 6.37 3.51 2.80
CA ASP A 153 5.89 2.31 2.11
C ASP A 153 6.80 1.12 2.40
N LYS A 154 6.19 -0.04 2.53
CA LYS A 154 6.86 -1.31 2.77
C LYS A 154 6.41 -2.34 1.75
N ALA A 155 7.19 -3.39 1.59
CA ALA A 155 6.82 -4.55 0.77
C ALA A 155 6.23 -5.62 1.70
N GLU A 156 4.91 -5.63 1.81
CA GLU A 156 4.18 -6.64 2.59
C GLU A 156 3.93 -7.87 1.73
N VAL A 157 4.38 -9.03 2.22
CA VAL A 157 4.12 -10.35 1.64
C VAL A 157 3.21 -11.10 2.59
N PHE A 158 2.00 -11.43 2.14
CA PHE A 158 0.99 -12.09 2.96
C PHE A 158 0.90 -13.59 2.69
N PHE A 159 0.52 -14.36 3.70
CA PHE A 159 -0.08 -15.67 3.43
C PHE A 159 -1.35 -15.48 2.60
N THR A 160 -1.43 -16.11 1.44
CA THR A 160 -2.58 -15.98 0.52
C THR A 160 -3.89 -16.38 1.21
N LYS A 161 -3.86 -17.43 2.03
CA LYS A 161 -5.03 -17.85 2.84
C LYS A 161 -5.51 -16.81 3.86
N VAL A 162 -4.64 -15.87 4.27
CA VAL A 162 -5.03 -14.76 5.17
C VAL A 162 -5.60 -13.62 4.37
N ILE A 163 -4.88 -13.11 3.35
CA ILE A 163 -5.34 -11.94 2.60
C ILE A 163 -6.65 -12.19 1.85
N LYS A 164 -6.92 -13.43 1.40
CA LYS A 164 -8.20 -13.83 0.77
C LYS A 164 -9.44 -13.68 1.66
N LYS A 165 -9.27 -13.52 2.98
CA LYS A 165 -10.40 -13.25 3.89
C LYS A 165 -10.87 -11.79 3.84
N TYR A 166 -10.10 -10.91 3.21
CA TYR A 166 -10.32 -9.47 3.18
C TYR A 166 -10.52 -9.00 1.75
N ARG A 167 -11.39 -8.02 1.59
CA ARG A 167 -11.68 -7.41 0.29
C ARG A 167 -11.73 -5.90 0.42
N PHE A 168 -11.16 -5.20 -0.55
CA PHE A 168 -11.34 -3.76 -0.67
C PHE A 168 -12.81 -3.45 -0.98
N PRO A 169 -13.45 -2.54 -0.25
CA PRO A 169 -14.75 -2.01 -0.65
C PRO A 169 -14.61 -1.24 -1.97
N VAL A 170 -15.69 -1.23 -2.73
CA VAL A 170 -15.77 -0.52 -4.00
C VAL A 170 -16.81 0.59 -3.87
N PHE A 171 -16.43 1.81 -4.21
CA PHE A 171 -17.31 2.97 -4.20
C PHE A 171 -17.50 3.46 -5.62
N GLU A 172 -18.73 3.86 -5.95
CA GLU A 172 -19.05 4.44 -7.24
C GLU A 172 -18.24 5.73 -7.44
N ASN A 173 -17.62 5.86 -8.62
CA ASN A 173 -16.78 7.00 -9.01
C ASN A 173 -15.48 7.23 -8.21
N GLU A 174 -15.08 6.34 -7.29
CA GLU A 174 -13.80 6.41 -6.60
C GLU A 174 -12.83 5.36 -7.13
N ARG A 175 -11.65 5.82 -7.56
CA ARG A 175 -10.62 4.97 -8.20
C ARG A 175 -9.38 4.76 -7.34
N PHE A 176 -9.36 5.33 -6.16
CA PHE A 176 -8.26 5.16 -5.22
C PHE A 176 -8.78 4.78 -3.83
N LEU A 177 -8.17 3.76 -3.27
CA LEU A 177 -8.33 3.37 -1.87
C LEU A 177 -6.97 2.88 -1.37
N THR A 178 -6.57 3.34 -0.19
CA THR A 178 -5.30 2.95 0.41
C THR A 178 -5.30 1.48 0.83
N GLU A 179 -4.24 0.75 0.54
CA GLU A 179 -4.05 -0.63 0.99
C GLU A 179 -4.03 -0.74 2.51
N ALA A 180 -3.65 0.33 3.20
CA ALA A 180 -3.66 0.40 4.66
C ALA A 180 -5.02 0.08 5.29
N LEU A 181 -6.14 0.25 4.56
CA LEU A 181 -7.47 -0.17 5.02
C LEU A 181 -7.50 -1.68 5.30
N LEU A 182 -7.02 -2.50 4.35
CA LEU A 182 -6.97 -3.96 4.54
C LEU A 182 -5.94 -4.36 5.57
N TRP A 183 -4.75 -3.76 5.52
CA TRP A 183 -3.68 -4.06 6.48
C TRP A 183 -4.10 -3.77 7.91
N ASN A 184 -4.87 -2.72 8.13
CA ASN A 184 -5.43 -2.38 9.44
C ASN A 184 -6.52 -3.36 9.88
N ARG A 185 -7.39 -3.82 8.99
CA ARG A 185 -8.41 -4.85 9.29
C ARG A 185 -7.74 -6.17 9.69
N ILE A 186 -6.74 -6.62 8.92
CA ILE A 186 -5.92 -7.80 9.24
C ILE A 186 -5.28 -7.65 10.62
N ALA A 187 -4.72 -6.49 10.93
CA ALA A 187 -4.11 -6.21 12.23
C ALA A 187 -5.14 -6.18 13.37
N ASN A 188 -6.33 -5.62 13.13
CA ASN A 188 -7.42 -5.58 14.11
C ASN A 188 -7.95 -6.98 14.46
N ASP A 189 -7.91 -7.92 13.52
CA ASP A 189 -8.24 -9.33 13.74
C ASP A 189 -7.13 -10.11 14.47
N GLY A 190 -6.11 -9.42 14.96
CA GLY A 190 -5.05 -9.96 15.82
C GLY A 190 -3.84 -10.51 15.10
N TYR A 191 -3.77 -10.40 13.78
CA TYR A 191 -2.60 -10.84 13.02
C TYR A 191 -1.43 -9.86 13.19
N LYS A 192 -0.21 -10.44 13.28
CA LYS A 192 1.06 -9.72 13.22
C LYS A 192 1.71 -9.85 11.85
N ILE A 193 2.66 -8.99 11.59
CA ILE A 193 3.59 -9.06 10.48
C ILE A 193 4.99 -9.11 11.10
N ARG A 194 5.85 -10.01 10.61
CA ARG A 194 7.28 -9.97 10.92
C ARG A 194 7.95 -8.96 9.98
N TRP A 195 8.30 -7.82 10.50
CA TRP A 195 9.02 -6.80 9.76
C TRP A 195 10.51 -7.14 9.76
N ILE A 196 11.11 -7.30 8.58
CA ILE A 196 12.52 -7.63 8.41
C ILE A 196 13.25 -6.40 7.88
N ASN A 197 14.37 -6.08 8.51
CA ASN A 197 15.18 -4.92 8.13
C ASN A 197 16.07 -5.24 6.91
N LYS A 198 15.44 -5.64 5.81
CA LYS A 198 16.06 -5.93 4.51
C LYS A 198 15.19 -5.34 3.41
N GLY A 199 15.79 -4.83 2.33
CA GLY A 199 15.12 -4.33 1.15
C GLY A 199 15.47 -5.17 -0.07
N PHE A 200 14.49 -5.44 -0.91
CA PHE A 200 14.64 -6.08 -2.22
C PHE A 200 13.64 -5.52 -3.25
N TYR A 201 12.71 -4.71 -2.80
CA TYR A 201 11.70 -4.05 -3.62
C TYR A 201 12.19 -2.65 -3.95
N VAL A 202 12.47 -2.36 -5.22
CA VAL A 202 13.04 -1.10 -5.68
C VAL A 202 11.95 -0.18 -6.21
N CYS A 203 11.79 0.96 -5.55
CA CYS A 203 10.81 1.98 -5.92
C CYS A 203 11.41 3.03 -6.87
N ARG A 204 10.60 3.41 -7.87
CA ARG A 204 10.82 4.56 -8.71
C ARG A 204 9.70 5.57 -8.52
N TYR A 205 10.00 6.70 -7.88
CA TYR A 205 9.00 7.76 -7.77
C TYR A 205 8.75 8.42 -9.14
N GLN A 206 7.49 8.35 -9.58
CA GLN A 206 7.02 9.07 -10.76
C GLN A 206 6.41 10.40 -10.36
N GLU A 207 6.74 11.50 -11.07
CA GLU A 207 6.16 12.84 -10.80
C GLU A 207 4.63 12.85 -10.87
N ASN A 208 4.03 11.95 -11.64
CA ASN A 208 2.57 11.78 -11.79
C ASN A 208 1.99 10.58 -11.01
N GLY A 209 2.69 10.09 -9.99
CA GLY A 209 2.23 8.98 -9.16
C GLY A 209 0.94 9.29 -8.40
N LEU A 210 0.10 8.28 -8.15
CA LEU A 210 -1.16 8.42 -7.39
C LEU A 210 -0.95 9.02 -5.99
N SER A 211 0.23 8.79 -5.40
CA SER A 211 0.60 9.29 -4.07
C SER A 211 0.88 10.80 -4.02
N MET A 212 1.22 11.43 -5.15
CA MET A 212 1.60 12.86 -5.21
C MET A 212 0.38 13.81 -5.30
N ASN A 213 -0.79 13.31 -5.68
CA ASN A 213 -2.00 14.11 -5.93
C ASN A 213 -3.00 14.14 -4.76
N ASN A 214 -2.54 14.00 -3.52
CA ASN A 214 -3.39 13.93 -2.31
C ASN A 214 -4.03 15.26 -1.87
N SER A 215 -3.96 16.34 -2.66
CA SER A 215 -4.61 17.61 -2.31
C SER A 215 -6.13 17.62 -2.57
N ASP A 216 -6.62 16.74 -3.43
CA ASP A 216 -8.02 16.65 -3.78
C ASP A 216 -8.66 15.44 -3.09
N LEU A 217 -9.78 15.64 -2.42
CA LEU A 217 -10.55 14.57 -1.76
C LEU A 217 -11.29 13.70 -2.81
N LYS A 218 -10.55 13.21 -3.82
CA LYS A 218 -11.09 12.41 -4.93
C LYS A 218 -11.64 11.05 -4.52
N SER A 219 -11.36 10.62 -3.29
CA SER A 219 -11.80 9.36 -2.71
C SER A 219 -12.42 9.60 -1.34
N TYR A 220 -13.49 10.38 -1.32
CA TYR A 220 -14.14 10.83 -0.08
C TYR A 220 -14.76 9.67 0.70
N GLU A 221 -15.48 8.77 0.03
CA GLU A 221 -16.13 7.61 0.66
C GLU A 221 -15.10 6.65 1.27
N GLY A 222 -14.10 6.29 0.46
CA GLY A 222 -13.03 5.39 0.89
C GLY A 222 -12.19 5.96 2.02
N TYR A 223 -11.83 7.25 1.93
CA TYR A 223 -11.06 7.89 2.99
C TYR A 223 -11.89 8.08 4.27
N SER A 224 -13.17 8.41 4.14
CA SER A 224 -14.10 8.48 5.28
C SER A 224 -14.18 7.14 6.00
N LEU A 225 -14.34 6.04 5.25
CA LEU A 225 -14.37 4.70 5.82
C LEU A 225 -13.05 4.37 6.53
N TYR A 226 -11.91 4.65 5.89
CA TYR A 226 -10.59 4.44 6.48
C TYR A 226 -10.44 5.16 7.84
N ILE A 227 -10.81 6.43 7.90
CA ILE A 227 -10.73 7.23 9.13
C ILE A 227 -11.73 6.71 10.18
N LYS A 228 -12.97 6.42 9.77
CA LYS A 228 -13.99 5.88 10.68
C LYS A 228 -13.50 4.60 11.36
N GLU A 229 -12.98 3.64 10.59
CA GLU A 229 -12.42 2.40 11.14
C GLU A 229 -11.20 2.65 12.03
N LEU A 230 -10.25 3.49 11.57
CA LEU A 230 -9.04 3.82 12.32
C LEU A 230 -9.35 4.38 13.71
N LEU A 231 -10.39 5.19 13.83
CA LEU A 231 -10.80 5.77 15.12
C LEU A 231 -11.36 4.72 16.11
N THR A 232 -11.81 3.57 15.62
CA THR A 232 -12.32 2.47 16.48
C THR A 232 -11.21 1.56 17.01
N TYR A 233 -10.07 1.48 16.36
CA TYR A 233 -9.02 0.53 16.71
C TYR A 233 -8.34 0.86 18.05
N ASN A 234 -8.36 -0.09 18.98
CA ASN A 234 -7.78 0.08 20.32
C ASN A 234 -6.26 0.14 20.34
N GLN A 235 -5.59 -0.41 19.33
CA GLN A 235 -4.13 -0.43 19.19
C GLN A 235 -3.55 0.94 18.85
N ILE A 236 -4.36 1.86 18.29
CA ILE A 236 -3.94 3.20 17.93
C ILE A 236 -4.09 4.14 19.12
N SER A 237 -3.05 4.90 19.42
CA SER A 237 -3.07 5.86 20.52
C SER A 237 -4.06 6.99 20.24
N MET A 238 -4.64 7.57 21.31
CA MET A 238 -5.55 8.71 21.18
C MET A 238 -4.90 9.91 20.46
N ILE A 239 -3.60 10.11 20.65
CA ILE A 239 -2.84 11.19 20.00
C ILE A 239 -2.81 10.96 18.47
N GLU A 240 -2.58 9.72 18.03
CA GLU A 240 -2.61 9.38 16.61
C GLU A 240 -4.01 9.49 16.01
N LYS A 241 -5.03 9.05 16.74
CA LYS A 241 -6.43 9.22 16.32
C LYS A 241 -6.77 10.70 16.10
N ILE A 242 -6.42 11.57 17.04
CA ILE A 242 -6.63 13.02 16.92
C ILE A 242 -5.84 13.60 15.74
N LYS A 243 -4.61 13.13 15.52
CA LYS A 243 -3.80 13.57 14.37
C LYS A 243 -4.46 13.20 13.05
N TRP A 244 -4.90 11.95 12.87
CA TRP A 244 -5.55 11.48 11.64
C TRP A 244 -6.91 12.15 11.41
N LEU A 245 -7.69 12.30 12.47
CA LEU A 245 -8.94 13.06 12.42
C LEU A 245 -8.70 14.51 12.01
N GLY A 246 -7.64 15.13 12.52
CA GLY A 246 -7.26 16.50 12.17
C GLY A 246 -6.89 16.66 10.70
N VAL A 247 -6.09 15.73 10.15
CA VAL A 247 -5.73 15.69 8.72
C VAL A 247 -7.00 15.58 7.86
N TYR A 248 -7.84 14.59 8.16
CA TYR A 248 -9.06 14.33 7.42
C TYR A 248 -10.04 15.51 7.48
N SER A 249 -10.32 16.02 8.67
CA SER A 249 -11.22 17.17 8.86
C SER A 249 -10.72 18.44 8.17
N TYR A 250 -9.39 18.63 8.12
CA TYR A 250 -8.78 19.75 7.41
C TYR A 250 -8.98 19.59 5.88
N LEU A 251 -8.76 18.39 5.34
CA LEU A 251 -8.97 18.10 3.91
C LEU A 251 -10.45 18.27 3.53
N CYS A 252 -11.39 17.75 4.33
CA CYS A 252 -12.81 17.95 4.14
C CYS A 252 -13.16 19.44 4.04
N HIS A 253 -12.68 20.23 4.99
CA HIS A 253 -12.93 21.67 5.02
C HIS A 253 -12.34 22.40 3.81
N GLN A 254 -11.15 22.04 3.34
CA GLN A 254 -10.53 22.62 2.13
C GLN A 254 -11.36 22.29 0.87
N ASN A 255 -12.10 21.20 0.86
CA ASN A 255 -12.98 20.79 -0.24
C ASN A 255 -14.45 21.22 -0.03
N GLY A 256 -14.72 22.18 0.87
CA GLY A 256 -16.05 22.76 1.08
C GLY A 256 -17.01 21.91 1.94
N ILE A 257 -16.55 20.80 2.51
CA ILE A 257 -17.34 19.93 3.38
C ILE A 257 -17.32 20.50 4.79
N SER A 258 -18.50 20.74 5.35
CA SER A 258 -18.64 21.32 6.69
C SER A 258 -18.23 20.35 7.81
N ASP A 259 -17.87 20.88 8.99
CA ASP A 259 -17.59 20.06 10.17
C ASP A 259 -18.82 19.21 10.60
N ARG A 260 -20.03 19.64 10.26
CA ARG A 260 -21.25 18.88 10.52
C ARG A 260 -21.32 17.66 9.61
N GLU A 261 -21.20 17.84 8.30
CA GLU A 261 -21.21 16.76 7.32
C GLU A 261 -20.06 15.75 7.58
N THR A 262 -18.85 16.26 7.89
CA THR A 262 -17.71 15.43 8.31
C THR A 262 -18.05 14.60 9.54
N SER A 263 -18.65 15.21 10.55
CA SER A 263 -19.07 14.58 11.81
C SER A 263 -20.09 13.46 11.58
N GLU A 264 -21.12 13.74 10.78
CA GLU A 264 -22.17 12.78 10.42
C GLU A 264 -21.60 11.60 9.61
N LYS A 265 -20.68 11.88 8.68
CA LYS A 265 -20.04 10.88 7.81
C LYS A 265 -19.22 9.83 8.56
N ILE A 266 -18.41 10.26 9.53
CA ILE A 266 -17.55 9.37 10.30
C ILE A 266 -18.09 9.04 11.70
N GLU A 267 -19.32 9.48 12.02
CA GLU A 267 -20.04 9.20 13.28
C GLU A 267 -19.26 9.65 14.53
N ILE A 268 -18.63 10.82 14.46
CA ILE A 268 -17.83 11.42 15.55
C ILE A 268 -18.41 12.79 15.93
N SER A 269 -18.27 13.19 17.21
CA SER A 269 -18.73 14.49 17.68
C SER A 269 -18.20 15.66 16.82
N LYS A 270 -19.10 16.57 16.42
CA LYS A 270 -18.75 17.79 15.67
C LYS A 270 -17.70 18.66 16.40
N LEU A 271 -17.76 18.71 17.72
CA LEU A 271 -16.77 19.45 18.52
C LEU A 271 -15.37 18.82 18.35
N LEU A 272 -15.30 17.50 18.36
CA LEU A 272 -14.03 16.79 18.19
C LEU A 272 -13.46 16.99 16.76
N VAL A 273 -14.29 16.96 15.74
CA VAL A 273 -13.93 17.29 14.34
C VAL A 273 -13.37 18.71 14.28
N PHE A 274 -14.08 19.69 14.81
CA PHE A 274 -13.66 21.10 14.81
C PHE A 274 -12.31 21.30 15.52
N PHE A 275 -12.17 20.80 16.74
CA PHE A 275 -10.92 20.98 17.51
C PHE A 275 -9.73 20.26 16.89
N SER A 276 -9.90 19.04 16.41
CA SER A 276 -8.82 18.30 15.74
C SER A 276 -8.35 19.00 14.47
N ARG A 277 -9.26 19.58 13.68
CA ARG A 277 -8.94 20.38 12.50
C ARG A 277 -8.13 21.63 12.85
N ILE A 278 -8.54 22.38 13.90
CA ILE A 278 -7.82 23.56 14.36
C ILE A 278 -6.40 23.20 14.84
N LEU A 279 -6.27 22.14 15.64
CA LEU A 279 -4.97 21.66 16.12
C LEU A 279 -4.03 21.28 14.96
N TYR A 280 -4.56 20.60 13.95
CA TYR A 280 -3.79 20.26 12.78
C TYR A 280 -3.32 21.50 12.01
N LYS A 281 -4.23 22.47 11.76
CA LYS A 281 -3.93 23.73 11.06
C LYS A 281 -2.82 24.52 11.79
N LEU A 282 -2.91 24.67 13.10
CA LEU A 282 -1.90 25.39 13.89
C LEU A 282 -0.52 24.71 13.81
N LYS A 283 -0.49 23.36 13.83
CA LYS A 283 0.74 22.60 13.71
C LYS A 283 1.36 22.70 12.32
N SER A 284 0.56 22.70 11.25
CA SER A 284 1.04 22.84 9.87
C SER A 284 1.66 24.21 9.61
N ILE A 285 1.05 25.29 10.08
CA ILE A 285 1.61 26.66 10.00
C ILE A 285 2.94 26.74 10.77
N GLY A 286 3.03 26.14 11.95
CA GLY A 286 4.26 26.08 12.73
C GLY A 286 5.41 25.37 11.99
N SER A 287 5.10 24.29 11.28
CA SER A 287 6.09 23.52 10.51
C SER A 287 6.54 24.25 9.23
N GLU A 288 5.66 24.96 8.54
CA GLU A 288 6.03 25.80 7.38
C GLU A 288 6.92 26.97 7.79
N ASN A 289 6.60 27.63 8.90
CA ASN A 289 7.42 28.72 9.43
C ASN A 289 8.80 28.24 9.88
N ALA A 290 8.90 27.06 10.48
CA ALA A 290 10.18 26.44 10.84
C ALA A 290 11.02 26.06 9.60
N ARG A 291 10.39 25.54 8.52
CA ARG A 291 11.07 25.30 7.23
C ARG A 291 11.56 26.60 6.58
N LYS A 292 10.74 27.63 6.52
CA LYS A 292 11.12 28.94 5.96
C LYS A 292 12.26 29.59 6.76
N LYS A 293 12.33 29.36 8.08
CA LYS A 293 13.40 29.88 8.94
C LYS A 293 14.73 29.13 8.72
N LYS A 294 14.69 27.81 8.42
CA LYS A 294 15.87 27.00 8.05
C LYS A 294 16.44 27.31 6.65
N LEU A 295 15.61 27.84 5.75
CA LEU A 295 16.02 28.23 4.39
C LEU A 295 16.55 29.69 4.33
N ARG A 296 16.53 30.43 5.44
CA ARG A 296 17.04 31.81 5.57
C ARG A 296 18.34 31.91 6.37
N ILE A 297 18.94 30.79 6.73
CA ILE A 297 20.29 30.64 7.27
C ILE A 297 21.15 29.89 6.27
#